data_c064b98e5ef186903ab65ab4689127cc
#
_entry.id   c064b98e5ef186903ab65ab4689127cc
#
_cell.length_a   1.000
_cell.length_b   1.000
_cell.length_c   1.000
_cell.angle_alpha   90.00
_cell.angle_beta   90.00
_cell.angle_gamma   90.00
#
_symmetry.space_group_name_H-M   'P 1'
#
loop_
_entity.id
_entity.type
_entity.pdbx_description
1 polymer ?
#
loop_
_entity_poly.entity_id
_entity_poly.type
_entity_poly.pdbx_seq_one_letter_code
_entity_poly.pdbx_strand_id
1 'polypeptide(L)'
;MLGMDRSLGIDLGTVSVLIYQKGKGIVLQEPSVVSILRDSGKVLAVGEEAKNMLGKTPGNIIAIQPMKSGVIADYEITEKMLSYFIRKVCGDSKVFRPQVVICVPSGGTEVEKRAVLEATMQAGARKAYLIEEPIAAAIGAGLDISEPYGNMIVNVGGGTSDIAVISLGGIVVSESLRVAGNNFDEDIIKYIKEKYSLMIGEKSAETLKIEIGTAMELKEELFADIRGRDLVSGLPKSISVGSNEILEAISNSLKTIIEGIKIVMEKIPPELAADIADKGIIITGGGGLLRNFDQLLSKITGVPAYLAEKPISCVALGAGKVLDNIHVLKSGLISMYK
;
A
#
# COMPACT_ATOMS: atom_id res chain seq x y z
N MET A 1 -16.78 5.53 34.27
CA MET A 1 -16.22 4.81 33.13
C MET A 1 -15.78 5.84 32.12
N LEU A 2 -14.49 6.16 32.06
CA LEU A 2 -13.90 7.02 31.03
C LEU A 2 -14.13 6.34 29.68
N GLY A 3 -14.85 7.01 28.77
CA GLY A 3 -15.08 6.50 27.42
C GLY A 3 -13.74 6.27 26.74
N MET A 4 -13.43 5.02 26.39
CA MET A 4 -12.27 4.71 25.57
C MET A 4 -12.36 5.54 24.30
N ASP A 5 -11.35 6.37 24.06
CA ASP A 5 -11.20 7.08 22.80
C ASP A 5 -11.10 6.03 21.67
N ARG A 6 -12.12 5.99 20.79
CA ARG A 6 -12.22 5.02 19.70
C ARG A 6 -11.67 5.58 18.40
N SER A 7 -10.76 6.52 18.47
CA SER A 7 -10.16 7.12 17.29
C SER A 7 -9.30 6.11 16.54
N LEU A 8 -9.46 6.07 15.21
CA LEU A 8 -8.83 5.12 14.32
C LEU A 8 -7.96 5.83 13.28
N GLY A 9 -6.75 5.32 13.06
CA GLY A 9 -5.96 5.59 11.86
C GLY A 9 -6.15 4.43 10.87
N ILE A 10 -6.57 4.71 9.65
CA ILE A 10 -6.84 3.69 8.63
C ILE A 10 -5.93 3.92 7.42
N ASP A 11 -5.14 2.91 7.12
CA ASP A 11 -4.49 2.77 5.83
C ASP A 11 -5.41 1.93 4.94
N LEU A 12 -6.02 2.57 3.93
CA LEU A 12 -6.93 1.93 2.98
C LEU A 12 -6.17 1.56 1.71
N GLY A 13 -5.28 0.58 1.81
CA GLY A 13 -4.45 0.16 0.71
C GLY A 13 -5.17 -0.70 -0.34
N THR A 14 -4.59 -0.76 -1.54
CA THR A 14 -5.09 -1.60 -2.65
C THR A 14 -5.07 -3.09 -2.31
N VAL A 15 -4.06 -3.55 -1.57
CA VAL A 15 -3.87 -4.98 -1.25
C VAL A 15 -4.36 -5.30 0.15
N SER A 16 -4.17 -4.39 1.11
CA SER A 16 -4.53 -4.61 2.51
C SER A 16 -5.03 -3.35 3.18
N VAL A 17 -5.95 -3.52 4.13
CA VAL A 17 -6.39 -2.48 5.06
C VAL A 17 -5.72 -2.71 6.40
N LEU A 18 -5.06 -1.68 6.93
CA LEU A 18 -4.53 -1.68 8.28
C LEU A 18 -5.26 -0.65 9.13
N ILE A 19 -5.62 -1.04 10.35
CA ILE A 19 -6.27 -0.12 11.30
C ILE A 19 -5.45 -0.04 12.58
N TYR A 20 -5.05 1.19 12.89
CA TYR A 20 -4.52 1.57 14.18
C TYR A 20 -5.65 2.08 15.06
N GLN A 21 -5.70 1.64 16.32
CA GLN A 21 -6.59 2.19 17.33
C GLN A 21 -5.78 2.93 18.38
N LYS A 22 -6.19 4.16 18.68
CA LYS A 22 -5.55 5.01 19.71
C LYS A 22 -5.42 4.26 21.03
N GLY A 23 -4.19 4.20 21.55
CA GLY A 23 -3.84 3.51 22.79
C GLY A 23 -3.67 2.00 22.70
N LYS A 24 -3.88 1.38 21.52
CA LYS A 24 -3.72 -0.08 21.32
C LYS A 24 -2.74 -0.45 20.21
N GLY A 25 -2.37 0.48 19.34
CA GLY A 25 -1.53 0.17 18.17
C GLY A 25 -2.31 -0.39 16.99
N ILE A 26 -1.65 -1.16 16.12
CA ILE A 26 -2.29 -1.85 15.00
C ILE A 26 -3.18 -2.97 15.56
N VAL A 27 -4.47 -2.89 15.29
CA VAL A 27 -5.49 -3.84 15.80
C VAL A 27 -6.13 -4.66 14.70
N LEU A 28 -5.91 -4.29 13.43
CA LEU A 28 -6.41 -5.02 12.27
C LEU A 28 -5.42 -4.89 11.12
N GLN A 29 -5.17 -6.01 10.46
CA GLN A 29 -4.48 -6.09 9.17
C GLN A 29 -5.17 -7.19 8.37
N GLU A 30 -5.89 -6.78 7.32
CA GLU A 30 -6.74 -7.67 6.51
C GLU A 30 -6.58 -7.34 5.03
N PRO A 31 -6.71 -8.32 4.13
CA PRO A 31 -6.74 -8.08 2.69
C PRO A 31 -7.89 -7.17 2.27
N SER A 32 -7.65 -6.30 1.29
CA SER A 32 -8.67 -5.45 0.65
C SER A 32 -9.49 -6.27 -0.37
N VAL A 33 -10.16 -7.33 0.09
CA VAL A 33 -10.93 -8.26 -0.74
C VAL A 33 -12.31 -8.45 -0.14
N VAL A 34 -13.32 -8.49 -1.01
CA VAL A 34 -14.72 -8.76 -0.64
C VAL A 34 -15.29 -9.82 -1.59
N SER A 35 -15.94 -10.85 -1.05
CA SER A 35 -16.71 -11.79 -1.87
C SER A 35 -18.18 -11.48 -1.79
N ILE A 36 -18.85 -11.49 -2.96
CA ILE A 36 -20.26 -11.17 -3.13
C ILE A 36 -21.00 -12.23 -3.94
N LEU A 37 -22.30 -12.33 -3.73
CA LEU A 37 -23.19 -13.02 -4.67
C LEU A 37 -23.40 -12.13 -5.90
N ARG A 38 -23.15 -12.67 -7.09
CA ARG A 38 -23.23 -11.94 -8.37
C ARG A 38 -24.61 -11.30 -8.59
N ASP A 39 -25.68 -12.06 -8.32
CA ASP A 39 -27.03 -11.64 -8.66
C ASP A 39 -27.60 -10.57 -7.72
N SER A 40 -27.19 -10.58 -6.46
CA SER A 40 -27.75 -9.70 -5.41
C SER A 40 -26.80 -8.66 -4.86
N GLY A 41 -25.50 -8.73 -5.19
CA GLY A 41 -24.47 -7.88 -4.57
C GLY A 41 -24.31 -8.09 -3.05
N LYS A 42 -24.91 -9.19 -2.52
CA LYS A 42 -24.82 -9.50 -1.09
C LYS A 42 -23.40 -9.91 -0.72
N VAL A 43 -22.80 -9.22 0.27
CA VAL A 43 -21.50 -9.57 0.82
C VAL A 43 -21.58 -10.91 1.53
N LEU A 44 -20.65 -11.81 1.20
CA LEU A 44 -20.53 -13.14 1.79
C LEU A 44 -19.35 -13.19 2.78
N ALA A 45 -18.21 -12.61 2.39
CA ALA A 45 -17.01 -12.56 3.22
C ALA A 45 -16.20 -11.29 2.92
N VAL A 46 -15.35 -10.88 3.86
CA VAL A 46 -14.46 -9.72 3.75
C VAL A 46 -13.09 -10.09 4.32
N GLY A 47 -12.03 -9.54 3.75
CA GLY A 47 -10.69 -9.72 4.23
C GLY A 47 -10.13 -11.11 3.91
N GLU A 48 -9.52 -11.76 4.88
CA GLU A 48 -8.82 -13.04 4.70
C GLU A 48 -9.75 -14.16 4.20
N GLU A 49 -10.99 -14.22 4.69
CA GLU A 49 -11.97 -15.19 4.20
C GLU A 49 -12.24 -14.99 2.70
N ALA A 50 -12.42 -13.74 2.27
CA ALA A 50 -12.66 -13.42 0.86
C ALA A 50 -11.40 -13.70 0.00
N LYS A 51 -10.19 -13.39 0.50
CA LYS A 51 -8.91 -13.67 -0.18
C LYS A 51 -8.75 -15.17 -0.45
N ASN A 52 -9.16 -16.01 0.49
CA ASN A 52 -9.10 -17.47 0.35
C ASN A 52 -10.06 -18.03 -0.73
N MET A 53 -11.04 -17.24 -1.15
CA MET A 53 -11.98 -17.56 -2.21
C MET A 53 -11.49 -17.14 -3.61
N LEU A 54 -10.50 -16.23 -3.71
CA LEU A 54 -9.97 -15.76 -5.00
C LEU A 54 -9.54 -16.94 -5.90
N GLY A 55 -10.00 -16.93 -7.16
CA GLY A 55 -9.70 -17.98 -8.13
C GLY A 55 -10.32 -19.35 -7.87
N LYS A 56 -11.18 -19.49 -6.84
CA LYS A 56 -11.78 -20.76 -6.43
C LYS A 56 -13.31 -20.69 -6.31
N THR A 57 -13.91 -19.56 -6.64
CA THR A 57 -15.36 -19.34 -6.49
C THR A 57 -16.17 -20.03 -7.60
N PRO A 58 -17.33 -20.65 -7.27
CA PRO A 58 -18.29 -21.04 -8.28
C PRO A 58 -18.85 -19.80 -9.00
N GLY A 59 -19.44 -19.98 -10.20
CA GLY A 59 -19.80 -18.88 -11.08
C GLY A 59 -20.79 -17.83 -10.54
N ASN A 60 -21.50 -18.14 -9.46
CA ASN A 60 -22.43 -17.25 -8.78
C ASN A 60 -21.77 -16.40 -7.65
N ILE A 61 -20.51 -16.64 -7.32
CA ILE A 61 -19.75 -15.88 -6.32
C ILE A 61 -18.58 -15.18 -7.00
N ILE A 62 -18.38 -13.90 -6.70
CA ILE A 62 -17.24 -13.12 -7.20
C ILE A 62 -16.44 -12.60 -5.99
N ALA A 63 -15.13 -12.80 -6.02
CA ALA A 63 -14.21 -12.11 -5.11
C ALA A 63 -13.65 -10.88 -5.84
N ILE A 64 -13.79 -9.71 -5.21
CA ILE A 64 -13.50 -8.39 -5.78
C ILE A 64 -12.48 -7.69 -4.90
N GLN A 65 -11.52 -7.02 -5.51
CA GLN A 65 -10.68 -6.00 -4.88
C GLN A 65 -11.30 -4.63 -5.16
N PRO A 66 -11.97 -4.00 -4.19
CA PRO A 66 -12.71 -2.77 -4.41
C PRO A 66 -11.82 -1.53 -4.53
N MET A 67 -10.54 -1.67 -4.17
CA MET A 67 -9.48 -0.68 -4.35
C MET A 67 -8.59 -1.09 -5.51
N LYS A 68 -8.25 -0.14 -6.40
CA LYS A 68 -7.34 -0.38 -7.53
C LYS A 68 -6.41 0.82 -7.70
N SER A 69 -5.10 0.57 -7.76
CA SER A 69 -4.08 1.62 -7.95
C SER A 69 -4.29 2.81 -7.01
N GLY A 70 -4.53 2.55 -5.71
CA GLY A 70 -4.71 3.57 -4.68
C GLY A 70 -6.06 4.30 -4.66
N VAL A 71 -7.00 3.96 -5.56
CA VAL A 71 -8.30 4.63 -5.64
C VAL A 71 -9.47 3.64 -5.47
N ILE A 72 -10.63 4.17 -5.10
CA ILE A 72 -11.86 3.39 -5.01
C ILE A 72 -12.32 3.03 -6.43
N ALA A 73 -12.29 1.73 -6.76
CA ALA A 73 -12.79 1.19 -8.02
C ALA A 73 -14.28 0.82 -7.94
N ASP A 74 -14.74 0.40 -6.75
CA ASP A 74 -16.14 0.13 -6.46
C ASP A 74 -16.53 0.79 -5.13
N TYR A 75 -17.34 1.84 -5.21
CA TYR A 75 -17.71 2.64 -4.05
C TYR A 75 -18.55 1.87 -3.03
N GLU A 76 -19.57 1.17 -3.50
CA GLU A 76 -20.51 0.45 -2.62
C GLU A 76 -19.81 -0.69 -1.87
N ILE A 77 -18.95 -1.42 -2.58
CA ILE A 77 -18.19 -2.53 -1.98
C ILE A 77 -17.13 -2.00 -1.02
N THR A 78 -16.47 -0.87 -1.34
CA THR A 78 -15.49 -0.21 -0.43
C THR A 78 -16.17 0.25 0.86
N GLU A 79 -17.33 0.89 0.77
CA GLU A 79 -18.12 1.31 1.93
C GLU A 79 -18.50 0.12 2.82
N LYS A 80 -19.00 -0.97 2.23
CA LYS A 80 -19.33 -2.20 2.96
C LYS A 80 -18.10 -2.82 3.64
N MET A 81 -16.96 -2.84 2.94
CA MET A 81 -15.68 -3.32 3.49
C MET A 81 -15.23 -2.48 4.69
N LEU A 82 -15.19 -1.15 4.54
CA LEU A 82 -14.84 -0.24 5.64
C LEU A 82 -15.80 -0.38 6.82
N SER A 83 -17.11 -0.46 6.55
CA SER A 83 -18.14 -0.66 7.58
C SER A 83 -17.90 -1.96 8.36
N TYR A 84 -17.56 -3.04 7.67
CA TYR A 84 -17.22 -4.31 8.30
C TYR A 84 -16.00 -4.18 9.21
N PHE A 85 -14.91 -3.59 8.73
CA PHE A 85 -13.68 -3.46 9.51
C PHE A 85 -13.83 -2.49 10.70
N ILE A 86 -14.52 -1.37 10.53
CA ILE A 86 -14.80 -0.44 11.62
C ILE A 86 -15.62 -1.13 12.71
N ARG A 87 -16.65 -1.91 12.35
CA ARG A 87 -17.45 -2.69 13.32
C ARG A 87 -16.61 -3.78 14.00
N LYS A 88 -15.75 -4.47 13.27
CA LYS A 88 -14.85 -5.51 13.81
C LYS A 88 -13.94 -4.94 14.90
N VAL A 89 -13.47 -3.70 14.74
CA VAL A 89 -12.58 -3.03 15.70
C VAL A 89 -13.36 -2.34 16.84
N CYS A 90 -14.45 -1.64 16.52
CA CYS A 90 -15.18 -0.80 17.48
C CYS A 90 -16.41 -1.48 18.12
N GLY A 91 -16.86 -2.64 17.57
CA GLY A 91 -18.13 -3.27 17.90
C GLY A 91 -19.33 -2.58 17.25
N ASP A 92 -20.51 -3.17 17.35
CA ASP A 92 -21.75 -2.73 16.68
C ASP A 92 -22.47 -1.54 17.35
N SER A 93 -21.78 -0.77 18.19
CA SER A 93 -22.41 0.34 18.93
C SER A 93 -22.72 1.52 18.00
N LYS A 94 -24.01 1.78 17.77
CA LYS A 94 -24.51 2.96 17.04
C LYS A 94 -24.28 4.28 17.79
N VAL A 95 -24.03 4.22 19.10
CA VAL A 95 -23.90 5.40 19.98
C VAL A 95 -22.48 5.96 19.98
N PHE A 96 -21.46 5.09 19.84
CA PHE A 96 -20.05 5.47 19.93
C PHE A 96 -19.34 5.26 18.60
N ARG A 97 -19.50 6.22 17.69
CA ARG A 97 -18.83 6.23 16.38
C ARG A 97 -17.41 6.80 16.51
N PRO A 98 -16.40 6.18 15.86
CA PRO A 98 -15.02 6.66 15.92
C PRO A 98 -14.79 7.97 15.17
N GLN A 99 -13.75 8.70 15.57
CA GLN A 99 -13.05 9.62 14.66
C GLN A 99 -12.06 8.81 13.85
N VAL A 100 -11.95 9.11 12.57
CA VAL A 100 -11.07 8.35 11.65
C VAL A 100 -10.13 9.32 10.95
N VAL A 101 -8.83 9.02 10.98
CA VAL A 101 -7.84 9.56 10.04
C VAL A 101 -7.61 8.48 9.00
N ILE A 102 -7.87 8.77 7.72
CA ILE A 102 -7.72 7.82 6.62
C ILE A 102 -6.69 8.33 5.61
N CYS A 103 -5.83 7.43 5.15
CA CYS A 103 -4.75 7.75 4.24
C CYS A 103 -5.23 7.75 2.78
N VAL A 104 -4.63 8.63 1.98
CA VAL A 104 -4.84 8.73 0.53
C VAL A 104 -3.51 8.96 -0.17
N PRO A 105 -3.31 8.47 -1.39
CA PRO A 105 -2.12 8.77 -2.19
C PRO A 105 -1.92 10.28 -2.40
N SER A 106 -0.68 10.75 -2.48
CA SER A 106 -0.38 12.17 -2.68
C SER A 106 -0.89 12.70 -4.02
N GLY A 107 -0.92 11.86 -5.05
CA GLY A 107 -1.42 12.18 -6.39
C GLY A 107 -2.95 12.05 -6.57
N GLY A 108 -3.71 11.80 -5.49
CA GLY A 108 -5.16 11.65 -5.56
C GLY A 108 -5.86 12.95 -5.95
N THR A 109 -6.82 12.87 -6.91
CA THR A 109 -7.67 14.00 -7.29
C THR A 109 -8.64 14.36 -6.16
N GLU A 110 -9.16 15.59 -6.16
CA GLU A 110 -10.15 16.03 -5.16
C GLU A 110 -11.42 15.17 -5.16
N VAL A 111 -11.82 14.62 -6.31
CA VAL A 111 -12.94 13.69 -6.44
C VAL A 111 -12.65 12.36 -5.75
N GLU A 112 -11.45 11.80 -5.96
CA GLU A 112 -11.00 10.55 -5.31
C GLU A 112 -10.87 10.74 -3.79
N LYS A 113 -10.27 11.85 -3.35
CA LYS A 113 -10.16 12.21 -1.92
C LYS A 113 -11.55 12.34 -1.27
N ARG A 114 -12.47 13.00 -1.95
CA ARG A 114 -13.84 13.16 -1.49
C ARG A 114 -14.57 11.81 -1.39
N ALA A 115 -14.42 10.93 -2.38
CA ALA A 115 -15.02 9.60 -2.36
C ALA A 115 -14.56 8.78 -1.15
N VAL A 116 -13.27 8.84 -0.77
CA VAL A 116 -12.73 8.17 0.41
C VAL A 116 -13.33 8.74 1.70
N LEU A 117 -13.46 10.08 1.81
CA LEU A 117 -14.11 10.73 2.96
C LEU A 117 -15.58 10.30 3.10
N GLU A 118 -16.34 10.36 2.02
CA GLU A 118 -17.77 10.01 2.02
C GLU A 118 -17.96 8.52 2.36
N ALA A 119 -17.17 7.61 1.76
CA ALA A 119 -17.21 6.18 2.09
C ALA A 119 -16.91 5.93 3.57
N THR A 120 -15.91 6.65 4.13
CA THR A 120 -15.54 6.52 5.54
C THR A 120 -16.64 7.01 6.49
N MET A 121 -17.30 8.12 6.15
CA MET A 121 -18.43 8.65 6.92
C MET A 121 -19.63 7.70 6.86
N GLN A 122 -19.97 7.16 5.68
CA GLN A 122 -21.06 6.21 5.50
C GLN A 122 -20.79 4.87 6.19
N ALA A 123 -19.51 4.44 6.20
CA ALA A 123 -19.07 3.24 6.92
C ALA A 123 -19.22 3.35 8.45
N GLY A 124 -19.57 4.51 8.98
CA GLY A 124 -19.93 4.70 10.39
C GLY A 124 -18.98 5.58 11.20
N ALA A 125 -18.04 6.28 10.58
CA ALA A 125 -17.25 7.29 11.26
C ALA A 125 -18.14 8.47 11.73
N ARG A 126 -17.80 9.06 12.90
CA ARG A 126 -18.40 10.31 13.38
C ARG A 126 -17.78 11.53 12.70
N LYS A 127 -16.47 11.47 12.46
CA LYS A 127 -15.67 12.46 11.75
C LYS A 127 -14.60 11.71 10.96
N ALA A 128 -14.34 12.16 9.76
CA ALA A 128 -13.24 11.64 8.94
C ALA A 128 -12.29 12.78 8.57
N TYR A 129 -10.99 12.47 8.55
CA TYR A 129 -9.92 13.36 8.16
C TYR A 129 -9.02 12.62 7.17
N LEU A 130 -8.52 13.32 6.17
CA LEU A 130 -7.55 12.78 5.24
C LEU A 130 -6.14 13.14 5.66
N ILE A 131 -5.22 12.22 5.41
CA ILE A 131 -3.77 12.45 5.44
C ILE A 131 -3.15 11.82 4.20
N GLU A 132 -2.18 12.49 3.62
CA GLU A 132 -1.46 11.93 2.47
C GLU A 132 -0.50 10.82 2.92
N GLU A 133 -0.49 9.70 2.17
CA GLU A 133 0.28 8.50 2.50
C GLU A 133 1.75 8.78 2.80
N PRO A 134 2.51 9.59 2.01
CA PRO A 134 3.92 9.83 2.32
C PRO A 134 4.12 10.58 3.64
N ILE A 135 3.22 11.48 4.03
CA ILE A 135 3.28 12.14 5.34
C ILE A 135 3.03 11.13 6.46
N ALA A 136 1.98 10.32 6.32
CA ALA A 136 1.68 9.27 7.28
C ALA A 136 2.84 8.26 7.37
N ALA A 137 3.40 7.84 6.24
CA ALA A 137 4.52 6.93 6.18
C ALA A 137 5.77 7.48 6.91
N ALA A 138 6.09 8.77 6.70
CA ALA A 138 7.21 9.44 7.36
C ALA A 138 7.04 9.50 8.88
N ILE A 139 5.85 9.93 9.36
CA ILE A 139 5.51 9.94 10.79
C ILE A 139 5.57 8.52 11.38
N GLY A 140 5.05 7.54 10.65
CA GLY A 140 5.06 6.13 11.06
C GLY A 140 6.44 5.54 11.15
N ALA A 141 7.33 5.87 10.21
CA ALA A 141 8.75 5.50 10.21
C ALA A 141 9.56 6.20 11.31
N GLY A 142 8.98 7.17 12.02
CA GLY A 142 9.63 7.88 13.12
C GLY A 142 10.45 9.08 12.68
N LEU A 143 10.24 9.59 11.45
CA LEU A 143 10.90 10.82 11.00
C LEU A 143 10.27 12.04 11.70
N ASP A 144 11.12 12.96 12.15
CA ASP A 144 10.65 14.27 12.60
C ASP A 144 10.49 15.19 11.40
N ILE A 145 9.25 15.31 10.95
CA ILE A 145 8.89 16.12 9.78
C ILE A 145 8.57 17.58 10.14
N SER A 146 8.52 17.93 11.43
CA SER A 146 8.17 19.28 11.91
C SER A 146 9.31 20.28 11.73
N GLU A 147 10.52 19.81 11.72
CA GLU A 147 11.73 20.59 11.62
C GLU A 147 12.02 21.04 10.17
N PRO A 148 12.82 22.11 9.97
CA PRO A 148 13.15 22.65 8.65
C PRO A 148 14.23 21.83 7.91
N TYR A 149 14.15 20.52 7.99
CA TYR A 149 15.07 19.59 7.30
C TYR A 149 14.35 18.80 6.24
N GLY A 150 15.08 18.48 5.16
CA GLY A 150 14.60 17.56 4.12
C GLY A 150 14.53 16.12 4.63
N ASN A 151 13.34 15.51 4.51
CA ASN A 151 13.14 14.09 4.75
C ASN A 151 12.58 13.46 3.49
N MET A 152 13.30 12.51 2.89
CA MET A 152 12.83 11.80 1.69
C MET A 152 12.26 10.44 2.04
N ILE A 153 11.04 10.18 1.57
CA ILE A 153 10.35 8.92 1.75
C ILE A 153 9.95 8.32 0.40
N VAL A 154 10.10 7.01 0.28
CA VAL A 154 9.66 6.19 -0.86
C VAL A 154 8.74 5.12 -0.31
N ASN A 155 7.44 5.32 -0.44
CA ASN A 155 6.41 4.37 -0.01
C ASN A 155 5.96 3.53 -1.20
N VAL A 156 6.41 2.27 -1.30
CA VAL A 156 6.00 1.35 -2.36
C VAL A 156 4.96 0.39 -1.80
N GLY A 157 3.70 0.65 -2.11
CA GLY A 157 2.57 -0.17 -1.67
C GLY A 157 2.28 -1.36 -2.60
N GLY A 158 1.02 -1.81 -2.60
CA GLY A 158 0.53 -2.80 -3.56
C GLY A 158 0.08 -2.17 -4.88
N GLY A 159 -0.60 -1.04 -4.84
CA GLY A 159 -1.18 -0.38 -6.02
C GLY A 159 -0.55 0.95 -6.40
N THR A 160 0.19 1.61 -5.49
CA THR A 160 0.82 2.91 -5.69
C THR A 160 2.23 2.94 -5.12
N SER A 161 3.07 3.78 -5.73
CA SER A 161 4.35 4.17 -5.16
C SER A 161 4.34 5.69 -5.00
N ASP A 162 4.40 6.15 -3.76
CA ASP A 162 4.41 7.55 -3.38
C ASP A 162 5.81 7.95 -2.94
N ILE A 163 6.38 8.91 -3.66
CA ILE A 163 7.73 9.43 -3.43
C ILE A 163 7.57 10.88 -3.01
N ALA A 164 8.12 11.27 -1.87
CA ALA A 164 8.00 12.64 -1.40
C ALA A 164 9.22 13.12 -0.62
N VAL A 165 9.45 14.43 -0.72
CA VAL A 165 10.34 15.19 0.18
C VAL A 165 9.46 16.05 1.06
N ILE A 166 9.66 15.91 2.36
CA ILE A 166 8.84 16.52 3.41
C ILE A 166 9.74 17.41 4.26
N SER A 167 9.28 18.62 4.54
CA SER A 167 9.93 19.58 5.45
C SER A 167 8.88 20.47 6.11
N LEU A 168 9.08 20.90 7.35
CA LEU A 168 8.15 21.77 8.10
C LEU A 168 6.70 21.25 8.10
N GLY A 169 6.56 19.94 8.18
CA GLY A 169 5.27 19.26 8.22
C GLY A 169 4.51 19.21 6.90
N GLY A 170 5.08 19.67 5.78
CA GLY A 170 4.45 19.70 4.46
C GLY A 170 5.25 18.99 3.38
N ILE A 171 4.58 18.58 2.32
CA ILE A 171 5.22 18.04 1.12
C ILE A 171 5.80 19.20 0.31
N VAL A 172 7.11 19.14 0.06
CA VAL A 172 7.83 20.12 -0.79
C VAL A 172 7.79 19.69 -2.25
N VAL A 173 8.08 18.41 -2.50
CA VAL A 173 8.03 17.78 -3.83
C VAL A 173 7.47 16.39 -3.66
N SER A 174 6.60 15.96 -4.56
CA SER A 174 6.15 14.58 -4.60
C SER A 174 5.87 14.09 -6.01
N GLU A 175 5.91 12.76 -6.16
CA GLU A 175 5.45 12.02 -7.33
C GLU A 175 4.67 10.81 -6.83
N SER A 176 3.52 10.55 -7.42
CA SER A 176 2.68 9.39 -7.11
C SER A 176 2.46 8.57 -8.37
N LEU A 177 2.93 7.33 -8.33
CA LEU A 177 2.89 6.40 -9.46
C LEU A 177 1.86 5.31 -9.21
N ARG A 178 1.10 4.97 -10.24
CA ARG A 178 0.17 3.82 -10.21
C ARG A 178 0.87 2.52 -10.62
N VAL A 179 2.13 2.38 -10.21
CA VAL A 179 2.99 1.21 -10.42
C VAL A 179 3.59 0.83 -9.08
N ALA A 180 3.35 -0.42 -8.64
CA ALA A 180 3.79 -0.92 -7.35
C ALA A 180 3.79 -2.47 -7.31
N GLY A 181 3.64 -3.07 -6.13
CA GLY A 181 3.76 -4.52 -5.91
C GLY A 181 2.86 -5.39 -6.79
N ASN A 182 1.63 -4.95 -7.10
CA ASN A 182 0.71 -5.70 -7.97
C ASN A 182 1.19 -5.73 -9.42
N ASN A 183 1.83 -4.65 -9.88
CA ASN A 183 2.40 -4.63 -11.22
C ASN A 183 3.56 -5.62 -11.36
N PHE A 184 4.35 -5.82 -10.31
CA PHE A 184 5.36 -6.89 -10.30
C PHE A 184 4.71 -8.27 -10.45
N ASP A 185 3.57 -8.52 -9.78
CA ASP A 185 2.84 -9.79 -9.89
C ASP A 185 2.28 -9.99 -11.32
N GLU A 186 1.70 -8.93 -11.91
CA GLU A 186 1.21 -8.95 -13.30
C GLU A 186 2.34 -9.21 -14.30
N ASP A 187 3.50 -8.56 -14.11
CA ASP A 187 4.69 -8.75 -14.95
C ASP A 187 5.21 -10.20 -14.87
N ILE A 188 5.24 -10.78 -13.66
CA ILE A 188 5.65 -12.18 -13.44
C ILE A 188 4.67 -13.13 -14.15
N ILE A 189 3.35 -12.93 -14.00
CA ILE A 189 2.33 -13.74 -14.69
C ILE A 189 2.53 -13.71 -16.19
N LYS A 190 2.74 -12.51 -16.74
CA LYS A 190 2.98 -12.31 -18.16
C LYS A 190 4.24 -13.01 -18.62
N TYR A 191 5.36 -12.84 -17.92
CA TYR A 191 6.65 -13.46 -18.24
C TYR A 191 6.57 -14.98 -18.25
N ILE A 192 5.99 -15.57 -17.20
CA ILE A 192 5.84 -17.03 -17.09
C ILE A 192 4.94 -17.57 -18.22
N LYS A 193 3.87 -16.83 -18.55
CA LYS A 193 2.99 -17.20 -19.67
C LYS A 193 3.73 -17.18 -21.01
N GLU A 194 4.50 -16.13 -21.28
CA GLU A 194 5.23 -15.96 -22.55
C GLU A 194 6.38 -16.94 -22.71
N LYS A 195 7.18 -17.13 -21.67
CA LYS A 195 8.39 -17.96 -21.73
C LYS A 195 8.10 -19.45 -21.63
N TYR A 196 7.15 -19.83 -20.76
CA TYR A 196 6.91 -21.25 -20.42
C TYR A 196 5.58 -21.79 -20.92
N SER A 197 4.76 -20.96 -21.57
CA SER A 197 3.38 -21.28 -21.93
C SER A 197 2.57 -21.81 -20.73
N LEU A 198 2.85 -21.28 -19.53
CA LEU A 198 2.25 -21.71 -18.28
C LEU A 198 1.37 -20.61 -17.71
N MET A 199 0.11 -20.92 -17.46
CA MET A 199 -0.82 -20.02 -16.77
C MET A 199 -0.74 -20.22 -15.26
N ILE A 200 -0.36 -19.16 -14.55
CA ILE A 200 -0.33 -19.10 -13.08
C ILE A 200 -1.32 -18.05 -12.57
N GLY A 201 -1.72 -18.16 -11.30
CA GLY A 201 -2.58 -17.17 -10.65
C GLY A 201 -1.80 -16.09 -9.89
N GLU A 202 -2.47 -15.00 -9.52
CA GLU A 202 -1.91 -13.87 -8.78
C GLU A 202 -1.19 -14.31 -7.48
N LYS A 203 -1.82 -15.19 -6.69
CA LYS A 203 -1.23 -15.72 -5.47
C LYS A 203 0.12 -16.42 -5.72
N SER A 204 0.24 -17.13 -6.83
CA SER A 204 1.47 -17.84 -7.20
C SER A 204 2.56 -16.86 -7.61
N ALA A 205 2.21 -15.80 -8.34
CA ALA A 205 3.14 -14.73 -8.71
C ALA A 205 3.62 -13.96 -7.48
N GLU A 206 2.70 -13.59 -6.57
CA GLU A 206 3.02 -12.95 -5.29
C GLU A 206 4.00 -13.82 -4.48
N THR A 207 3.77 -15.14 -4.43
CA THR A 207 4.68 -16.09 -3.76
C THR A 207 6.07 -16.06 -4.38
N LEU A 208 6.19 -16.16 -5.72
CA LEU A 208 7.48 -16.07 -6.40
C LEU A 208 8.21 -14.76 -6.12
N LYS A 209 7.48 -13.63 -6.19
CA LYS A 209 8.03 -12.31 -5.87
C LYS A 209 8.62 -12.26 -4.45
N ILE A 210 7.90 -12.80 -3.47
CA ILE A 210 8.32 -12.79 -2.05
C ILE A 210 9.51 -13.73 -1.82
N GLU A 211 9.48 -14.93 -2.40
CA GLU A 211 10.50 -15.96 -2.13
C GLU A 211 11.81 -15.67 -2.84
N ILE A 212 11.77 -15.36 -4.14
CA ILE A 212 12.95 -15.23 -4.99
C ILE A 212 13.08 -13.90 -5.73
N GLY A 213 12.09 -12.98 -5.60
CA GLY A 213 12.14 -11.66 -6.22
C GLY A 213 13.31 -10.82 -5.69
N THR A 214 13.94 -10.07 -6.58
CA THR A 214 15.08 -9.20 -6.27
C THR A 214 15.10 -8.00 -7.20
N ALA A 215 15.60 -6.86 -6.70
CA ALA A 215 15.80 -5.64 -7.50
C ALA A 215 17.18 -5.58 -8.18
N MET A 216 18.08 -6.50 -7.86
CA MET A 216 19.42 -6.60 -8.44
C MET A 216 19.81 -8.07 -8.57
N GLU A 217 20.75 -8.38 -9.48
CA GLU A 217 21.34 -9.71 -9.57
C GLU A 217 21.94 -10.14 -8.23
N LEU A 218 21.72 -11.40 -7.90
CA LEU A 218 22.26 -12.01 -6.68
C LEU A 218 23.59 -12.70 -7.01
N LYS A 219 24.49 -12.79 -6.01
CA LYS A 219 25.74 -13.56 -6.13
C LYS A 219 25.47 -15.04 -6.37
N GLU A 220 24.45 -15.57 -5.72
CA GLU A 220 23.94 -16.93 -5.89
C GLU A 220 22.47 -16.83 -6.28
N GLU A 221 22.12 -17.41 -7.42
CA GLU A 221 20.76 -17.40 -7.93
C GLU A 221 19.86 -18.27 -7.06
N LEU A 222 18.69 -17.74 -6.72
CA LEU A 222 17.65 -18.46 -5.99
C LEU A 222 16.69 -19.10 -6.99
N PHE A 223 16.15 -20.27 -6.63
CA PHE A 223 15.17 -20.99 -7.44
C PHE A 223 13.93 -21.33 -6.62
N ALA A 224 12.78 -21.30 -7.28
CA ALA A 224 11.51 -21.74 -6.71
C ALA A 224 10.71 -22.54 -7.74
N ASP A 225 10.00 -23.56 -7.25
CA ASP A 225 9.12 -24.37 -8.09
C ASP A 225 7.71 -23.79 -8.07
N ILE A 226 7.12 -23.65 -9.27
CA ILE A 226 5.77 -23.16 -9.42
C ILE A 226 4.92 -24.13 -10.25
N ARG A 227 3.65 -24.23 -9.90
CA ARG A 227 2.65 -25.03 -10.61
C ARG A 227 1.63 -24.16 -11.29
N GLY A 228 1.27 -24.54 -12.50
CA GLY A 228 0.24 -23.86 -13.28
C GLY A 228 -0.41 -24.81 -14.27
N ARG A 229 -1.26 -24.23 -15.15
CA ARG A 229 -1.86 -24.94 -16.28
C ARG A 229 -1.04 -24.68 -17.54
N ASP A 230 -0.49 -25.74 -18.12
CA ASP A 230 0.17 -25.68 -19.43
C ASP A 230 -0.84 -25.27 -20.50
N LEU A 231 -0.54 -24.23 -21.27
CA LEU A 231 -1.45 -23.67 -22.27
C LEU A 231 -1.54 -24.51 -23.57
N VAL A 232 -0.56 -25.40 -23.78
CA VAL A 232 -0.50 -26.27 -24.96
C VAL A 232 -1.29 -27.55 -24.72
N SER A 233 -1.02 -28.24 -23.60
CA SER A 233 -1.65 -29.52 -23.27
C SER A 233 -2.94 -29.38 -22.45
N GLY A 234 -3.15 -28.22 -21.79
CA GLY A 234 -4.23 -27.99 -20.83
C GLY A 234 -4.03 -28.67 -19.46
N LEU A 235 -2.96 -29.42 -19.27
CA LEU A 235 -2.67 -30.21 -18.07
C LEU A 235 -1.90 -29.43 -17.01
N PRO A 236 -1.96 -29.84 -15.73
CA PRO A 236 -1.08 -29.29 -14.70
C PRO A 236 0.39 -29.54 -15.03
N LYS A 237 1.24 -28.51 -14.87
CA LYS A 237 2.67 -28.57 -15.11
C LYS A 237 3.41 -27.82 -14.01
N SER A 238 4.58 -28.32 -13.60
CA SER A 238 5.49 -27.64 -12.69
C SER A 238 6.76 -27.24 -13.46
N ILE A 239 7.28 -26.05 -13.10
CA ILE A 239 8.56 -25.55 -13.61
C ILE A 239 9.35 -24.97 -12.45
N SER A 240 10.68 -24.94 -12.58
CA SER A 240 11.60 -24.22 -11.70
C SER A 240 11.91 -22.87 -12.32
N VAL A 241 11.86 -21.80 -11.54
CA VAL A 241 12.09 -20.41 -11.98
C VAL A 241 13.21 -19.81 -11.14
N GLY A 242 14.13 -19.09 -11.79
CA GLY A 242 15.25 -18.42 -11.13
C GLY A 242 14.98 -16.97 -10.75
N SER A 243 15.71 -16.46 -9.75
CA SER A 243 15.59 -15.05 -9.30
C SER A 243 15.97 -14.05 -10.40
N ASN A 244 16.89 -14.40 -11.33
CA ASN A 244 17.24 -13.56 -12.46
C ASN A 244 16.08 -13.43 -13.46
N GLU A 245 15.26 -14.47 -13.61
CA GLU A 245 14.07 -14.43 -14.43
C GLU A 245 12.99 -13.53 -13.83
N ILE A 246 12.86 -13.55 -12.50
CA ILE A 246 11.94 -12.63 -11.82
C ILE A 246 12.42 -11.18 -11.95
N LEU A 247 13.72 -10.93 -11.80
CA LEU A 247 14.31 -9.61 -12.04
C LEU A 247 14.05 -9.11 -13.47
N GLU A 248 14.24 -9.98 -14.47
CA GLU A 248 13.93 -9.67 -15.85
C GLU A 248 12.44 -9.33 -16.04
N ALA A 249 11.56 -10.16 -15.48
CA ALA A 249 10.12 -9.98 -15.56
C ALA A 249 9.68 -8.60 -15.04
N ILE A 250 10.13 -8.20 -13.84
CA ILE A 250 9.69 -6.96 -13.16
C ILE A 250 10.48 -5.71 -13.60
N SER A 251 11.45 -5.84 -14.49
CA SER A 251 12.40 -4.78 -14.85
C SER A 251 11.73 -3.47 -15.29
N ASN A 252 10.64 -3.56 -16.06
CA ASN A 252 9.93 -2.38 -16.57
C ASN A 252 9.21 -1.62 -15.45
N SER A 253 8.48 -2.32 -14.60
CA SER A 253 7.79 -1.71 -13.46
C SER A 253 8.79 -1.13 -12.45
N LEU A 254 9.90 -1.84 -12.19
CA LEU A 254 10.98 -1.35 -11.33
C LEU A 254 11.62 -0.07 -11.90
N LYS A 255 11.89 -0.05 -13.21
CA LYS A 255 12.43 1.13 -13.91
C LYS A 255 11.51 2.34 -13.78
N THR A 256 10.20 2.14 -13.92
CA THR A 256 9.21 3.23 -13.75
C THR A 256 9.27 3.84 -12.36
N ILE A 257 9.39 3.03 -11.30
CA ILE A 257 9.52 3.53 -9.92
C ILE A 257 10.83 4.32 -9.76
N ILE A 258 11.93 3.80 -10.30
CA ILE A 258 13.24 4.48 -10.27
C ILE A 258 13.20 5.83 -11.00
N GLU A 259 12.54 5.90 -12.15
CA GLU A 259 12.36 7.15 -12.89
C GLU A 259 11.57 8.18 -12.08
N GLY A 260 10.50 7.77 -11.38
CA GLY A 260 9.77 8.65 -10.46
C GLY A 260 10.63 9.18 -9.32
N ILE A 261 11.50 8.34 -8.75
CA ILE A 261 12.44 8.76 -7.70
C ILE A 261 13.42 9.82 -8.25
N LYS A 262 13.96 9.62 -9.44
CA LYS A 262 14.85 10.60 -10.09
C LYS A 262 14.14 11.92 -10.36
N ILE A 263 12.90 11.89 -10.86
CA ILE A 263 12.09 13.08 -11.11
C ILE A 263 11.91 13.90 -9.82
N VAL A 264 11.65 13.24 -8.69
CA VAL A 264 11.56 13.94 -7.40
C VAL A 264 12.90 14.53 -7.02
N MET A 265 14.00 13.77 -7.12
CA MET A 265 15.34 14.22 -6.77
C MET A 265 15.79 15.45 -7.59
N GLU A 266 15.46 15.49 -8.88
CA GLU A 266 15.78 16.64 -9.76
C GLU A 266 15.05 17.93 -9.37
N LYS A 267 13.90 17.80 -8.68
CA LYS A 267 13.07 18.95 -8.25
C LYS A 267 13.34 19.41 -6.81
N ILE A 268 14.22 18.72 -6.08
CA ILE A 268 14.51 19.06 -4.67
C ILE A 268 15.28 20.39 -4.60
N PRO A 269 14.87 21.34 -3.74
CA PRO A 269 15.68 22.50 -3.43
C PRO A 269 17.08 22.14 -2.90
N PRO A 270 18.14 22.86 -3.29
CA PRO A 270 19.54 22.50 -2.93
C PRO A 270 19.77 22.28 -1.42
N GLU A 271 19.14 23.11 -0.57
CA GLU A 271 19.28 23.01 0.88
C GLU A 271 18.72 21.69 1.42
N LEU A 272 17.55 21.26 0.91
CA LEU A 272 16.94 19.99 1.29
C LEU A 272 17.67 18.78 0.69
N ALA A 273 18.32 18.96 -0.48
CA ALA A 273 19.12 17.91 -1.08
C ALA A 273 20.35 17.57 -0.22
N ALA A 274 20.97 18.57 0.41
CA ALA A 274 22.05 18.34 1.37
C ALA A 274 21.59 17.53 2.58
N ASP A 275 20.43 17.88 3.16
CA ASP A 275 19.84 17.13 4.27
C ASP A 275 19.58 15.65 3.92
N ILE A 276 19.06 15.41 2.70
CA ILE A 276 18.74 14.05 2.22
C ILE A 276 20.03 13.26 1.97
N ALA A 277 21.08 13.89 1.49
CA ALA A 277 22.37 13.22 1.30
C ALA A 277 22.94 12.72 2.65
N ASP A 278 22.72 13.47 3.72
CA ASP A 278 23.20 13.12 5.07
C ASP A 278 22.28 12.10 5.76
N LYS A 279 20.95 12.27 5.67
CA LYS A 279 19.96 11.45 6.38
C LYS A 279 19.58 10.16 5.63
N GLY A 280 19.69 10.18 4.30
CA GLY A 280 19.29 9.09 3.44
C GLY A 280 17.81 9.12 3.03
N ILE A 281 17.42 8.09 2.26
CA ILE A 281 16.07 7.84 1.76
C ILE A 281 15.44 6.75 2.60
N ILE A 282 14.25 7.00 3.14
CA ILE A 282 13.52 5.99 3.92
C ILE A 282 12.52 5.27 3.01
N ILE A 283 12.60 3.93 2.98
CA ILE A 283 11.73 3.06 2.19
C ILE A 283 10.65 2.47 3.10
N THR A 284 9.39 2.55 2.67
CA THR A 284 8.23 1.97 3.35
C THR A 284 7.33 1.23 2.36
N GLY A 285 6.27 0.59 2.89
CA GLY A 285 5.32 -0.19 2.10
C GLY A 285 5.78 -1.62 1.83
N GLY A 286 4.84 -2.48 1.44
CA GLY A 286 5.10 -3.90 1.18
C GLY A 286 5.97 -4.16 -0.04
N GLY A 287 5.83 -3.35 -1.10
CA GLY A 287 6.67 -3.43 -2.30
C GLY A 287 8.13 -3.01 -2.03
N GLY A 288 8.35 -2.15 -1.03
CA GLY A 288 9.69 -1.77 -0.58
C GLY A 288 10.50 -2.92 0.05
N LEU A 289 9.85 -4.03 0.41
CA LEU A 289 10.48 -5.26 0.88
C LEU A 289 11.15 -6.09 -0.23
N LEU A 290 11.01 -5.69 -1.51
CA LEU A 290 11.69 -6.38 -2.59
C LEU A 290 13.20 -6.42 -2.30
N ARG A 291 13.76 -7.63 -2.34
CA ARG A 291 15.18 -7.86 -1.97
C ARG A 291 16.11 -6.93 -2.75
N ASN A 292 17.09 -6.33 -2.06
CA ASN A 292 18.08 -5.39 -2.60
C ASN A 292 17.49 -4.09 -3.22
N PHE A 293 16.24 -3.75 -2.94
CA PHE A 293 15.67 -2.50 -3.44
C PHE A 293 16.35 -1.27 -2.81
N ASP A 294 16.71 -1.33 -1.54
CA ASP A 294 17.51 -0.35 -0.82
C ASP A 294 18.90 -0.16 -1.43
N GLN A 295 19.57 -1.27 -1.77
CA GLN A 295 20.88 -1.23 -2.41
C GLN A 295 20.80 -0.66 -3.83
N LEU A 296 19.75 -1.04 -4.58
CA LEU A 296 19.51 -0.48 -5.91
C LEU A 296 19.32 1.04 -5.84
N LEU A 297 18.47 1.52 -4.93
CA LEU A 297 18.23 2.96 -4.75
C LEU A 297 19.51 3.68 -4.34
N SER A 298 20.25 3.16 -3.37
CA SER A 298 21.54 3.75 -2.95
C SER A 298 22.52 3.85 -4.10
N LYS A 299 22.60 2.82 -4.94
CA LYS A 299 23.49 2.78 -6.12
C LYS A 299 23.11 3.80 -7.19
N ILE A 300 21.80 3.96 -7.44
CA ILE A 300 21.31 4.83 -8.51
C ILE A 300 21.30 6.31 -8.10
N THR A 301 20.95 6.59 -6.84
CA THR A 301 20.80 7.96 -6.34
C THR A 301 22.10 8.53 -5.78
N GLY A 302 23.06 7.68 -5.40
CA GLY A 302 24.26 8.06 -4.66
C GLY A 302 23.95 8.43 -3.21
N VAL A 303 22.69 8.28 -2.76
CA VAL A 303 22.23 8.58 -1.40
C VAL A 303 21.91 7.28 -0.69
N PRO A 304 22.35 7.06 0.56
CA PRO A 304 21.99 5.86 1.32
C PRO A 304 20.48 5.69 1.43
N ALA A 305 19.97 4.49 1.19
CA ALA A 305 18.56 4.17 1.33
C ALA A 305 18.36 3.08 2.38
N TYR A 306 17.36 3.24 3.23
CA TYR A 306 17.10 2.37 4.37
C TYR A 306 15.65 1.92 4.40
N LEU A 307 15.44 0.63 4.65
CA LEU A 307 14.11 0.10 4.91
C LEU A 307 13.67 0.48 6.32
N ALA A 308 12.47 1.01 6.49
CA ALA A 308 11.88 1.29 7.80
C ALA A 308 11.71 -0.01 8.61
N GLU A 309 11.71 0.09 9.95
CA GLU A 309 11.60 -1.09 10.84
C GLU A 309 10.33 -1.91 10.60
N LYS A 310 9.19 -1.25 10.34
CA LYS A 310 7.90 -1.89 10.08
C LYS A 310 7.27 -1.34 8.79
N PRO A 311 7.87 -1.59 7.63
CA PRO A 311 7.56 -0.86 6.41
C PRO A 311 6.08 -0.98 6.00
N ILE A 312 5.46 -2.14 6.14
CA ILE A 312 4.04 -2.36 5.83
C ILE A 312 3.11 -1.54 6.72
N SER A 313 3.51 -1.28 7.97
CA SER A 313 2.65 -0.65 8.97
C SER A 313 2.89 0.86 9.11
N CYS A 314 3.91 1.43 8.46
CA CYS A 314 4.28 2.84 8.64
C CYS A 314 3.11 3.79 8.38
N VAL A 315 2.36 3.60 7.29
CA VAL A 315 1.23 4.46 6.93
C VAL A 315 0.16 4.44 8.02
N ALA A 316 -0.26 3.26 8.47
CA ALA A 316 -1.28 3.12 9.53
C ALA A 316 -0.78 3.62 10.90
N LEU A 317 0.50 3.40 11.22
CA LEU A 317 1.12 3.92 12.46
C LEU A 317 1.17 5.44 12.45
N GLY A 318 1.51 6.05 11.31
CA GLY A 318 1.52 7.50 11.16
C GLY A 318 0.13 8.10 11.27
N ALA A 319 -0.86 7.55 10.57
CA ALA A 319 -2.25 7.95 10.72
C ALA A 319 -2.73 7.87 12.18
N GLY A 320 -2.25 6.84 12.89
CA GLY A 320 -2.52 6.67 14.32
C GLY A 320 -1.88 7.75 15.20
N LYS A 321 -0.59 8.06 14.99
CA LYS A 321 0.14 9.09 15.75
C LYS A 321 -0.45 10.48 15.55
N VAL A 322 -0.99 10.78 14.36
CA VAL A 322 -1.68 12.04 14.06
C VAL A 322 -2.93 12.26 14.92
N LEU A 323 -3.60 11.20 15.34
CA LEU A 323 -4.75 11.29 16.24
C LEU A 323 -4.43 11.90 17.61
N ASP A 324 -3.19 11.79 18.06
CA ASP A 324 -2.75 12.38 19.33
C ASP A 324 -2.64 13.90 19.24
N ASN A 325 -2.35 14.43 18.05
CA ASN A 325 -2.08 15.85 17.79
C ASN A 325 -3.03 16.49 16.77
N ILE A 326 -4.20 15.91 16.54
CA ILE A 326 -5.15 16.32 15.50
C ILE A 326 -5.56 17.81 15.60
N HIS A 327 -5.50 18.39 16.81
CA HIS A 327 -5.83 19.79 17.06
C HIS A 327 -4.70 20.75 16.63
N VAL A 328 -3.45 20.27 16.62
CA VAL A 328 -2.25 21.04 16.25
C VAL A 328 -2.05 21.03 14.74
N LEU A 329 -2.38 19.91 14.10
CA LEU A 329 -2.16 19.69 12.66
C LEU A 329 -3.25 20.26 11.75
N LYS A 330 -4.23 21.01 12.31
CA LYS A 330 -5.39 21.58 11.58
C LYS A 330 -5.04 22.57 10.46
N SER A 331 -3.82 23.03 10.35
CA SER A 331 -3.47 24.13 9.45
C SER A 331 -2.79 23.76 8.11
N GLY A 332 -2.63 22.44 7.79
CA GLY A 332 -1.99 22.09 6.51
C GLY A 332 -1.93 20.62 6.15
N LEU A 333 -2.04 19.74 7.13
CA LEU A 333 -1.81 18.30 6.92
C LEU A 333 -3.08 17.47 6.76
N ILE A 334 -4.24 17.99 7.14
CA ILE A 334 -5.49 17.22 7.19
C ILE A 334 -6.64 18.03 6.58
N SER A 335 -7.19 17.54 5.49
CA SER A 335 -8.44 18.08 4.93
C SER A 335 -9.63 17.56 5.74
N MET A 336 -10.50 18.45 6.22
CA MET A 336 -11.75 18.14 6.93
C MET A 336 -12.94 18.33 5.99
N TYR A 337 -13.79 17.32 5.87
CA TYR A 337 -15.13 17.52 5.32
C TYR A 337 -16.05 18.08 6.43
N LYS A 338 -16.64 19.24 6.18
CA LYS A 338 -17.66 19.85 7.06
C LYS A 338 -19.05 19.37 6.68
#